data_b6c2b792080ad1ba5aa5a25b19ccc5d4
#
_entry.id   b6c2b792080ad1ba5aa5a25b19ccc5d4
#
_cell.length_a   1.000
_cell.length_b   1.000
_cell.length_c   1.000
_cell.angle_alpha   90.00
_cell.angle_beta   90.00
_cell.angle_gamma   90.00
#
_symmetry.space_group_name_H-M   'P 1'
#
loop_
_entity.id
_entity.type
_entity.pdbx_description
1 polymer ?
#
loop_
_entity_poly.entity_id
_entity_poly.type
_entity_poly.pdbx_seq_one_letter_code
_entity_poly.pdbx_strand_id
1 'polypeptide(L)'
;MTELHEAVAVGDYDLVKKILKAGRCDPNQKDCDWHDRTPLHWAAAKGRSDLVRLLVDHGARHCLRSDVGWTAAHFAAEAGKLRVLRALHSLHAAMDAADLFGDTPRRLAEIYGHRECTKFLEKAEVESRNYRRKAALRKIPLDQRDEEWELKKEELKKNPPCFWEKCMASIPQKNGGKKEKQ
;
A
#
# COMPACT_ATOMS: atom_id res chain seq x y z
N MET A 1 5.96 -16.38 -8.90
CA MET A 1 6.97 -15.55 -8.19
C MET A 1 8.21 -15.36 -9.06
N THR A 2 8.67 -14.13 -9.24
CA THR A 2 9.94 -13.89 -9.96
C THR A 2 11.14 -14.09 -9.03
N GLU A 3 12.32 -14.19 -9.59
CA GLU A 3 13.58 -14.25 -8.83
C GLU A 3 13.72 -13.06 -7.86
N LEU A 4 13.25 -11.88 -8.26
CA LEU A 4 13.26 -10.68 -7.41
C LEU A 4 12.32 -10.83 -6.20
N HIS A 5 11.12 -11.36 -6.37
CA HIS A 5 10.21 -11.64 -5.25
C HIS A 5 10.85 -12.60 -4.24
N GLU A 6 11.46 -13.67 -4.71
CA GLU A 6 12.13 -14.66 -3.85
C GLU A 6 13.31 -14.06 -3.10
N ALA A 7 14.14 -13.29 -3.76
CA ALA A 7 15.30 -12.62 -3.14
C ALA A 7 14.87 -11.63 -2.06
N VAL A 8 13.79 -10.87 -2.29
CA VAL A 8 13.22 -9.95 -1.29
C VAL A 8 12.58 -10.72 -0.13
N ALA A 9 11.86 -11.80 -0.40
CA ALA A 9 11.25 -12.63 0.64
C ALA A 9 12.30 -13.27 1.57
N VAL A 10 13.44 -13.69 1.03
CA VAL A 10 14.58 -14.18 1.83
C VAL A 10 15.29 -13.04 2.56
N GLY A 11 15.27 -11.83 2.00
CA GLY A 11 15.91 -10.65 2.58
C GLY A 11 17.40 -10.52 2.23
N ASP A 12 17.84 -11.11 1.13
CA ASP A 12 19.21 -11.01 0.65
C ASP A 12 19.40 -9.70 -0.14
N TYR A 13 19.90 -8.68 0.55
CA TYR A 13 20.11 -7.34 -0.01
C TYR A 13 21.05 -7.35 -1.23
N ASP A 14 22.16 -8.08 -1.14
CA ASP A 14 23.16 -8.12 -2.22
C ASP A 14 22.60 -8.79 -3.48
N LEU A 15 21.84 -9.86 -3.31
CA LEU A 15 21.18 -10.56 -4.42
C LEU A 15 20.12 -9.68 -5.06
N VAL A 16 19.29 -9.01 -4.27
CA VAL A 16 18.28 -8.04 -4.75
C VAL A 16 18.95 -6.95 -5.58
N LYS A 17 20.04 -6.38 -5.07
CA LYS A 17 20.81 -5.35 -5.76
C LYS A 17 21.37 -5.83 -7.10
N LYS A 18 21.90 -7.06 -7.13
CA LYS A 18 22.41 -7.68 -8.38
C LYS A 18 21.29 -7.86 -9.41
N ILE A 19 20.13 -8.38 -8.98
CA ILE A 19 18.99 -8.61 -9.87
C ILE A 19 18.49 -7.28 -10.45
N LEU A 20 18.35 -6.24 -9.62
CA LEU A 20 17.90 -4.91 -10.05
C LEU A 20 18.88 -4.25 -11.01
N LYS A 21 20.19 -4.36 -10.75
CA LYS A 21 21.24 -3.83 -11.65
C LYS A 21 21.26 -4.55 -12.99
N ALA A 22 21.02 -5.85 -13.00
CA ALA A 22 20.97 -6.64 -14.23
C ALA A 22 19.76 -6.31 -15.12
N GLY A 23 18.71 -5.69 -14.55
CA GLY A 23 17.50 -5.31 -15.27
C GLY A 23 16.66 -6.48 -15.80
N ARG A 24 16.85 -7.68 -15.28
CA ARG A 24 16.14 -8.90 -15.71
C ARG A 24 14.72 -9.03 -15.16
N CYS A 25 14.43 -8.40 -14.05
CA CYS A 25 13.13 -8.44 -13.40
C CYS A 25 12.56 -7.03 -13.29
N ASP A 26 11.25 -6.92 -13.53
CA ASP A 26 10.51 -5.68 -13.31
C ASP A 26 10.23 -5.53 -11.80
N PRO A 27 10.68 -4.43 -11.14
CA PRO A 27 10.41 -4.20 -9.73
C PRO A 27 8.93 -3.97 -9.43
N ASN A 28 8.10 -3.73 -10.44
CA ASN A 28 6.65 -3.52 -10.33
C ASN A 28 5.83 -4.76 -10.71
N GLN A 29 6.46 -5.89 -10.96
CA GLN A 29 5.77 -7.13 -11.30
C GLN A 29 4.90 -7.59 -10.14
N LYS A 30 3.61 -7.73 -10.39
CA LYS A 30 2.67 -8.33 -9.45
C LYS A 30 2.69 -9.85 -9.54
N ASP A 31 2.66 -10.52 -8.40
CA ASP A 31 2.59 -11.97 -8.31
C ASP A 31 1.14 -12.42 -8.09
N CYS A 32 0.49 -12.89 -9.14
CA CYS A 32 -0.90 -13.31 -9.10
C CYS A 32 -1.15 -14.54 -8.20
N ASP A 33 -0.15 -15.36 -7.95
CA ASP A 33 -0.24 -16.52 -7.05
C ASP A 33 -0.20 -16.10 -5.57
N TRP A 34 0.28 -14.88 -5.29
CA TRP A 34 0.40 -14.31 -3.96
C TRP A 34 -0.32 -12.95 -3.84
N HIS A 35 -1.60 -12.93 -4.21
CA HIS A 35 -2.48 -11.78 -4.03
C HIS A 35 -2.03 -10.49 -4.70
N ASP A 36 -1.45 -10.59 -5.90
CA ASP A 36 -0.94 -9.46 -6.68
C ASP A 36 0.11 -8.61 -5.93
N ARG A 37 0.90 -9.22 -5.07
CA ARG A 37 1.96 -8.53 -4.32
C ARG A 37 3.15 -8.24 -5.21
N THR A 38 3.67 -7.03 -5.09
CA THR A 38 4.96 -6.63 -5.70
C THR A 38 6.12 -6.94 -4.75
N PRO A 39 7.38 -6.94 -5.23
CA PRO A 39 8.53 -7.05 -4.33
C PRO A 39 8.54 -6.00 -3.21
N LEU A 40 8.06 -4.78 -3.49
CA LEU A 40 7.96 -3.72 -2.49
C LEU A 40 6.99 -4.07 -1.34
N HIS A 41 5.87 -4.71 -1.65
CA HIS A 41 4.93 -5.21 -0.63
C HIS A 41 5.61 -6.22 0.31
N TRP A 42 6.39 -7.14 -0.25
CA TRP A 42 7.15 -8.12 0.54
C TRP A 42 8.20 -7.46 1.44
N ALA A 43 8.96 -6.50 0.90
CA ALA A 43 9.95 -5.74 1.69
C ALA A 43 9.30 -4.97 2.84
N ALA A 44 8.15 -4.34 2.59
CA ALA A 44 7.38 -3.62 3.60
C ALA A 44 6.88 -4.55 4.70
N ALA A 45 6.28 -5.68 4.36
CA ALA A 45 5.81 -6.67 5.31
C ALA A 45 6.93 -7.28 6.17
N LYS A 46 8.12 -7.44 5.60
CA LYS A 46 9.33 -7.92 6.31
C LYS A 46 9.98 -6.88 7.19
N GLY A 47 9.62 -5.60 7.06
CA GLY A 47 10.22 -4.51 7.82
C GLY A 47 11.62 -4.11 7.35
N ARG A 48 11.98 -4.43 6.12
CA ARG A 48 13.27 -4.13 5.51
C ARG A 48 13.24 -2.76 4.81
N SER A 49 13.45 -1.71 5.59
CA SER A 49 13.49 -0.33 5.06
C SER A 49 14.63 -0.10 4.06
N ASP A 50 15.74 -0.81 4.21
CA ASP A 50 16.86 -0.81 3.27
C ASP A 50 16.43 -1.35 1.88
N LEU A 51 15.70 -2.47 1.85
CA LEU A 51 15.16 -3.03 0.61
C LEU A 51 14.07 -2.14 0.00
N VAL A 52 13.23 -1.53 0.82
CA VAL A 52 12.21 -0.56 0.35
C VAL A 52 12.87 0.59 -0.41
N ARG A 53 13.91 1.20 0.15
CA ARG A 53 14.65 2.28 -0.49
C ARG A 53 15.35 1.81 -1.76
N LEU A 54 15.99 0.66 -1.72
CA LEU A 54 16.68 0.08 -2.87
C LEU A 54 15.71 -0.17 -4.03
N LEU A 55 14.55 -0.75 -3.76
CA LEU A 55 13.52 -1.03 -4.77
C LEU A 55 12.98 0.27 -5.39
N VAL A 56 12.67 1.26 -4.57
CA VAL A 56 12.18 2.56 -5.06
C VAL A 56 13.23 3.29 -5.89
N ASP A 57 14.50 3.24 -5.49
CA ASP A 57 15.61 3.81 -6.27
C ASP A 57 15.77 3.16 -7.65
N HIS A 58 15.31 1.91 -7.82
CA HIS A 58 15.30 1.19 -9.10
C HIS A 58 13.94 1.19 -9.80
N GLY A 59 13.05 2.11 -9.44
CA GLY A 59 11.79 2.35 -10.12
C GLY A 59 10.58 1.62 -9.57
N ALA A 60 10.66 1.00 -8.38
CA ALA A 60 9.48 0.44 -7.73
C ALA A 60 8.50 1.56 -7.35
N ARG A 61 7.24 1.38 -7.72
CA ARG A 61 6.17 2.34 -7.45
C ARG A 61 5.49 2.03 -6.13
N HIS A 62 5.53 2.95 -5.18
CA HIS A 62 4.92 2.77 -3.86
C HIS A 62 3.39 2.87 -3.83
N CYS A 63 2.77 3.28 -4.93
CA CYS A 63 1.31 3.40 -5.07
C CYS A 63 0.62 2.11 -5.52
N LEU A 64 1.37 1.10 -5.96
CA LEU A 64 0.79 -0.15 -6.44
C LEU A 64 0.10 -0.92 -5.30
N ARG A 65 -1.00 -1.56 -5.65
CA ARG A 65 -1.90 -2.22 -4.71
C ARG A 65 -1.97 -3.72 -4.96
N SER A 66 -2.15 -4.46 -3.87
CA SER A 66 -2.49 -5.89 -3.93
C SER A 66 -3.94 -6.10 -4.43
N ASP A 67 -4.38 -7.34 -4.51
CA ASP A 67 -5.75 -7.69 -4.91
C ASP A 67 -6.84 -7.05 -4.05
N VAL A 68 -6.61 -6.90 -2.76
CA VAL A 68 -7.53 -6.23 -1.81
C VAL A 68 -7.28 -4.72 -1.68
N GLY A 69 -6.39 -4.18 -2.48
CA GLY A 69 -6.09 -2.74 -2.51
C GLY A 69 -5.08 -2.27 -1.48
N TRP A 70 -4.25 -3.16 -0.93
CA TRP A 70 -3.22 -2.80 0.01
C TRP A 70 -1.99 -2.24 -0.70
N THR A 71 -1.56 -1.08 -0.25
CA THR A 71 -0.26 -0.49 -0.60
C THR A 71 0.85 -1.02 0.31
N ALA A 72 2.09 -0.70 0.01
CA ALA A 72 3.22 -1.03 0.89
C ALA A 72 3.02 -0.49 2.33
N ALA A 73 2.41 0.69 2.47
CA ALA A 73 2.08 1.26 3.79
C ALA A 73 1.08 0.40 4.59
N HIS A 74 0.10 -0.21 3.93
CA HIS A 74 -0.82 -1.15 4.59
C HIS A 74 -0.09 -2.37 5.15
N PHE A 75 0.79 -2.98 4.37
CA PHE A 75 1.58 -4.14 4.81
C PHE A 75 2.49 -3.79 5.98
N ALA A 76 3.14 -2.64 5.94
CA ALA A 76 3.99 -2.17 7.02
C ALA A 76 3.19 -1.87 8.30
N ALA A 77 2.02 -1.28 8.18
CA ALA A 77 1.14 -0.98 9.31
C ALA A 77 0.58 -2.25 9.97
N GLU A 78 0.13 -3.22 9.17
CA GLU A 78 -0.31 -4.52 9.68
C GLU A 78 0.80 -5.22 10.46
N ALA A 79 2.01 -5.24 9.93
CA ALA A 79 3.16 -5.90 10.54
C ALA A 79 3.85 -5.08 11.64
N GLY A 80 3.42 -3.84 11.89
CA GLY A 80 4.00 -2.96 12.90
C GLY A 80 5.41 -2.46 12.56
N LYS A 81 5.72 -2.28 11.29
CA LYS A 81 7.06 -1.93 10.81
C LYS A 81 7.23 -0.41 10.67
N LEU A 82 7.43 0.26 11.80
CA LEU A 82 7.53 1.72 11.88
C LEU A 82 8.65 2.31 10.99
N ARG A 83 9.80 1.64 10.91
CA ARG A 83 10.92 2.08 10.05
C ARG A 83 10.54 2.12 8.58
N VAL A 84 9.77 1.13 8.12
CA VAL A 84 9.26 1.10 6.74
C VAL A 84 8.26 2.23 6.52
N LEU A 85 7.35 2.47 7.46
CA LEU A 85 6.40 3.59 7.36
C LEU A 85 7.13 4.94 7.27
N ARG A 86 8.16 5.14 8.06
CA ARG A 86 9.00 6.35 7.98
C ARG A 86 9.72 6.46 6.64
N ALA A 87 10.26 5.37 6.13
CA ALA A 87 10.90 5.34 4.82
C ALA A 87 9.91 5.70 3.70
N LEU A 88 8.73 5.10 3.68
CA LEU A 88 7.69 5.39 2.70
C LEU A 88 7.21 6.84 2.78
N HIS A 89 7.03 7.36 3.99
CA HIS A 89 6.64 8.76 4.19
C HIS A 89 7.71 9.73 3.67
N SER A 90 8.98 9.45 3.90
CA SER A 90 10.09 10.24 3.36
C SER A 90 10.17 10.21 1.82
N LEU A 91 9.67 9.16 1.21
CA LEU A 91 9.56 9.00 -0.25
C LEU A 91 8.25 9.59 -0.83
N HIS A 92 7.48 10.28 0.00
CA HIS A 92 6.20 10.88 -0.35
C HIS A 92 5.12 9.88 -0.81
N ALA A 93 5.15 8.66 -0.30
CA ALA A 93 4.07 7.71 -0.49
C ALA A 93 2.79 8.20 0.18
N ALA A 94 1.63 7.87 -0.40
CA ALA A 94 0.35 8.16 0.23
C ALA A 94 0.18 7.34 1.51
N MET A 95 0.03 8.01 2.65
CA MET A 95 -0.08 7.36 3.96
C MET A 95 -1.53 7.15 4.40
N ASP A 96 -2.48 7.69 3.64
CA ASP A 96 -3.92 7.69 3.92
C ASP A 96 -4.76 6.95 2.87
N ALA A 97 -4.13 6.15 2.03
CA ALA A 97 -4.84 5.37 1.02
C ALA A 97 -5.76 4.34 1.66
N ALA A 98 -7.03 4.29 1.23
CA ALA A 98 -7.98 3.28 1.67
C ALA A 98 -7.89 2.03 0.79
N ASP A 99 -7.99 0.86 1.41
CA ASP A 99 -8.09 -0.41 0.69
C ASP A 99 -9.51 -0.65 0.14
N LEU A 100 -9.77 -1.84 -0.39
CA LEU A 100 -11.08 -2.19 -0.93
C LEU A 100 -12.21 -2.12 0.10
N PHE A 101 -11.90 -2.34 1.39
CA PHE A 101 -12.85 -2.31 2.51
C PHE A 101 -12.94 -0.92 3.18
N GLY A 102 -12.22 0.07 2.70
CA GLY A 102 -12.16 1.41 3.26
C GLY A 102 -11.17 1.56 4.41
N ASP A 103 -10.32 0.58 4.67
CA ASP A 103 -9.33 0.62 5.72
C ASP A 103 -8.04 1.32 5.25
N THR A 104 -7.58 2.28 6.05
CA THR A 104 -6.29 2.97 5.87
C THR A 104 -5.18 2.23 6.61
N PRO A 105 -3.90 2.50 6.32
CA PRO A 105 -2.79 1.96 7.09
C PRO A 105 -2.94 2.23 8.60
N ARG A 106 -3.40 3.43 8.99
CA ARG A 106 -3.66 3.75 10.40
C ARG A 106 -4.69 2.82 11.02
N ARG A 107 -5.78 2.55 10.31
CA ARG A 107 -6.83 1.64 10.78
C ARG A 107 -6.28 0.22 11.01
N LEU A 108 -5.45 -0.27 10.11
CA LEU A 108 -4.81 -1.58 10.29
C LEU A 108 -3.87 -1.59 11.49
N ALA A 109 -3.07 -0.54 11.69
CA ALA A 109 -2.21 -0.43 12.87
C ALA A 109 -3.02 -0.42 14.18
N GLU A 110 -4.17 0.23 14.21
CA GLU A 110 -5.11 0.22 15.34
C GLU A 110 -5.67 -1.18 15.61
N ILE A 111 -6.13 -1.87 14.57
CA ILE A 111 -6.70 -3.23 14.67
C ILE A 111 -5.68 -4.22 15.23
N TYR A 112 -4.44 -4.15 14.78
CA TYR A 112 -3.37 -5.05 15.21
C TYR A 112 -2.60 -4.57 16.45
N GLY A 113 -2.99 -3.45 17.05
CA GLY A 113 -2.44 -2.95 18.31
C GLY A 113 -1.06 -2.34 18.23
N HIS A 114 -0.64 -1.84 17.07
CA HIS A 114 0.66 -1.20 16.85
C HIS A 114 0.60 0.30 17.17
N ARG A 115 0.65 0.66 18.44
CA ARG A 115 0.45 2.04 18.94
C ARG A 115 1.42 3.06 18.34
N GLU A 116 2.70 2.73 18.23
CA GLU A 116 3.70 3.64 17.67
C GLU A 116 3.47 3.91 16.19
N CYS A 117 3.04 2.90 15.44
CA CYS A 117 2.64 3.06 14.05
C CYS A 117 1.39 3.93 13.92
N THR A 118 0.41 3.73 14.79
CA THR A 118 -0.83 4.53 14.81
C THR A 118 -0.52 6.01 15.07
N LYS A 119 0.27 6.32 16.08
CA LYS A 119 0.69 7.70 16.38
C LYS A 119 1.45 8.35 15.23
N PHE A 120 2.36 7.61 14.63
CA PHE A 120 3.10 8.10 13.47
C PHE A 120 2.17 8.38 12.30
N LEU A 121 1.24 7.48 12.01
CA LEU A 121 0.32 7.59 10.88
C LEU A 121 -0.68 8.73 11.05
N GLU A 122 -1.11 9.07 12.25
CA GLU A 122 -1.95 10.24 12.52
C GLU A 122 -1.32 11.54 11.99
N LYS A 123 -0.03 11.73 12.23
CA LYS A 123 0.72 12.86 11.69
C LYS A 123 1.01 12.71 10.20
N ALA A 124 1.42 11.53 9.78
CA ALA A 124 1.79 11.25 8.41
C ALA A 124 0.62 11.42 7.43
N GLU A 125 -0.60 11.09 7.83
CA GLU A 125 -1.80 11.33 7.01
C GLU A 125 -2.01 12.81 6.71
N VAL A 126 -1.87 13.67 7.72
CA VAL A 126 -2.03 15.13 7.57
C VAL A 126 -0.92 15.69 6.69
N GLU A 127 0.32 15.31 6.94
CA GLU A 127 1.48 15.76 6.15
C GLU A 127 1.39 15.31 4.70
N SER A 128 0.93 14.09 4.46
CA SER A 128 0.71 13.52 3.13
C SER A 128 -0.34 14.31 2.34
N ARG A 129 -1.47 14.64 2.96
CA ARG A 129 -2.51 15.48 2.35
C ARG A 129 -2.00 16.89 2.04
N ASN A 130 -1.26 17.49 2.96
CA ASN A 130 -0.67 18.81 2.76
C ASN A 130 0.35 18.81 1.62
N TYR A 131 1.16 17.77 1.53
CA TYR A 131 2.12 17.61 0.44
C TYR A 131 1.41 17.50 -0.93
N ARG A 132 0.35 16.69 -1.02
CA ARG A 132 -0.45 16.58 -2.25
C ARG A 132 -1.08 17.91 -2.67
N ARG A 133 -1.60 18.70 -1.71
CA ARG A 133 -2.13 20.05 -1.99
C ARG A 133 -1.06 20.99 -2.55
N LYS A 134 0.10 21.03 -1.93
CA LYS A 134 1.23 21.83 -2.40
C LYS A 134 1.72 21.39 -3.77
N ALA A 135 1.82 20.10 -4.01
CA ALA A 135 2.19 19.53 -5.30
C ALA A 135 1.19 19.92 -6.39
N ALA A 136 -0.12 19.85 -6.11
CA ALA A 136 -1.17 20.27 -7.03
C ALA A 136 -1.08 21.76 -7.39
N LEU A 137 -0.84 22.63 -6.41
CA LEU A 137 -0.65 24.07 -6.62
C LEU A 137 0.58 24.37 -7.49
N ARG A 138 1.65 23.61 -7.34
CA ARG A 138 2.91 23.73 -8.10
C ARG A 138 2.88 22.95 -9.40
N LYS A 139 1.79 22.24 -9.72
CA LYS A 139 1.63 21.35 -10.88
C LYS A 139 2.72 20.27 -10.97
N ILE A 140 3.16 19.75 -9.83
CA ILE A 140 4.09 18.64 -9.74
C ILE A 140 3.30 17.34 -9.88
N PRO A 141 3.60 16.49 -10.89
CA PRO A 141 2.92 15.20 -11.03
C PRO A 141 3.32 14.26 -9.89
N LEU A 142 2.34 13.59 -9.28
CA LEU A 142 2.54 12.58 -8.27
C LEU A 142 2.07 11.23 -8.78
N ASP A 143 2.89 10.20 -8.57
CA ASP A 143 2.55 8.81 -8.87
C ASP A 143 1.84 8.20 -7.64
N GLN A 144 0.49 8.26 -7.63
CA GLN A 144 -0.33 7.81 -6.51
C GLN A 144 -1.51 6.93 -6.92
N ARG A 145 -1.58 6.51 -8.18
CA ARG A 145 -2.67 5.69 -8.71
C ARG A 145 -2.15 4.37 -9.26
N ASP A 146 -2.82 3.29 -8.89
CA ASP A 146 -2.69 1.98 -9.54
C ASP A 146 -3.89 1.78 -10.48
N GLU A 147 -3.69 2.13 -11.74
CA GLU A 147 -4.74 2.11 -12.76
C GLU A 147 -5.26 0.69 -13.02
N GLU A 148 -4.39 -0.30 -13.04
CA GLU A 148 -4.75 -1.70 -13.21
C GLU A 148 -5.66 -2.19 -12.08
N TRP A 149 -5.35 -1.84 -10.84
CA TRP A 149 -6.19 -2.19 -9.70
C TRP A 149 -7.53 -1.47 -9.72
N GLU A 150 -7.57 -0.20 -10.12
CA GLU A 150 -8.82 0.56 -10.24
C GLU A 150 -9.77 -0.07 -11.27
N LEU A 151 -9.24 -0.56 -12.40
CA LEU A 151 -10.04 -1.29 -13.39
C LEU A 151 -10.58 -2.61 -12.81
N LYS A 152 -9.76 -3.39 -12.15
CA LYS A 152 -10.19 -4.62 -11.47
C LYS A 152 -11.25 -4.35 -10.41
N LYS A 153 -11.10 -3.28 -9.63
CA LYS A 153 -12.08 -2.84 -8.63
C LYS A 153 -13.43 -2.53 -9.25
N GLU A 154 -13.48 -1.83 -10.39
CA GLU A 154 -14.72 -1.54 -11.10
C GLU A 154 -15.38 -2.79 -11.66
N GLU A 155 -14.61 -3.75 -12.18
CA GLU A 155 -15.11 -5.04 -12.62
C GLU A 155 -15.72 -5.86 -11.47
N LEU A 156 -15.06 -5.88 -10.32
CA LEU A 156 -15.54 -6.56 -9.11
C LEU A 156 -16.84 -5.94 -8.57
N LYS A 157 -17.02 -4.64 -8.71
CA LYS A 157 -18.27 -3.97 -8.34
C LYS A 157 -19.43 -4.36 -9.27
N LYS A 158 -19.16 -4.55 -10.57
CA LYS A 158 -20.17 -4.94 -11.56
C LYS A 158 -20.56 -6.42 -11.46
N ASN A 159 -19.60 -7.29 -11.19
CA ASN A 159 -19.76 -8.74 -11.10
C ASN A 159 -19.07 -9.28 -9.83
N PRO A 160 -19.63 -9.04 -8.64
CA PRO A 160 -19.03 -9.53 -7.42
C PRO A 160 -19.02 -11.06 -7.39
N PRO A 161 -17.88 -11.72 -7.11
CA PRO A 161 -17.86 -13.15 -6.83
C PRO A 161 -18.74 -13.44 -5.61
N CYS A 162 -19.41 -14.59 -5.56
CA CYS A 162 -20.30 -14.97 -4.46
C CYS A 162 -19.66 -14.84 -3.05
N PHE A 163 -18.35 -14.99 -2.96
CA PHE A 163 -17.57 -14.77 -1.74
C PHE A 163 -17.59 -13.30 -1.27
N TRP A 164 -17.58 -12.36 -2.21
CA TRP A 164 -17.55 -10.93 -1.93
C TRP A 164 -18.88 -10.39 -1.38
N GLU A 165 -20.01 -10.92 -1.83
CA GLU A 165 -21.32 -10.54 -1.32
C GLU A 165 -21.44 -10.82 0.18
N LYS A 166 -20.92 -11.95 0.64
CA LYS A 166 -20.90 -12.31 2.06
C LYS A 166 -19.97 -11.42 2.88
N CYS A 167 -18.81 -11.04 2.33
CA CYS A 167 -17.85 -10.15 3.02
C CYS A 167 -18.36 -8.71 3.06
N MET A 168 -18.98 -8.22 1.98
CA MET A 168 -19.53 -6.85 1.91
C MET A 168 -20.81 -6.69 2.75
N ALA A 169 -21.61 -7.72 2.89
CA ALA A 169 -22.81 -7.72 3.74
C ALA A 169 -22.49 -7.64 5.24
N SER A 170 -21.27 -7.99 5.66
CA SER A 170 -20.82 -7.92 7.06
C SER A 170 -20.21 -6.58 7.46
N ILE A 171 -20.04 -5.64 6.51
CA ILE A 171 -19.55 -4.29 6.81
C ILE A 171 -20.72 -3.44 7.31
N PRO A 172 -20.67 -2.88 8.53
CA PRO A 172 -21.70 -1.98 9.00
C PRO A 172 -21.82 -0.76 8.09
N GLN A 173 -22.91 -0.64 7.37
CA GLN A 173 -23.20 0.60 6.65
C GLN A 173 -23.35 1.71 7.69
N LYS A 174 -22.52 2.73 7.61
CA LYS A 174 -22.75 3.99 8.34
C LYS A 174 -24.02 4.60 7.78
N ASN A 175 -25.14 4.34 8.43
CA ASN A 175 -26.37 5.08 8.19
C ASN A 175 -26.06 6.56 8.45
N GLY A 176 -26.00 7.32 7.38
CA GLY A 176 -26.05 8.77 7.44
C GLY A 176 -27.39 9.17 8.05
N GLY A 177 -27.41 9.38 9.36
CA GLY A 177 -28.59 9.92 10.03
C GLY A 177 -28.91 11.30 9.46
N LYS A 178 -29.91 11.39 8.64
CA LYS A 178 -30.60 12.66 8.39
C LYS A 178 -31.19 13.10 9.72
N LYS A 179 -30.60 14.10 10.34
CA LYS A 179 -31.28 14.87 11.37
C LYS A 179 -32.36 15.70 10.65
N GLU A 180 -33.58 15.24 10.70
CA GLU A 180 -34.72 16.12 10.48
C GLU A 180 -34.74 17.18 11.60
N LYS A 181 -34.61 18.43 11.22
CA LYS A 181 -34.90 19.55 12.08
C LYS A 181 -36.42 19.72 12.10
N GLN A 182 -37.03 19.49 13.24
CA GLN A 182 -38.31 20.13 13.60
C GLN A 182 -38.02 21.53 14.10
#